data_37168edc8902d0668e7b8b962155fd8c
#
_entry.id   37168edc8902d0668e7b8b962155fd8c
#
_cell.length_a   1.000
_cell.length_b   1.000
_cell.length_c   1.000
_cell.angle_alpha   90.00
_cell.angle_beta   90.00
_cell.angle_gamma   90.00
#
_symmetry.space_group_name_H-M   'P 1'
#
loop_
_entity.id
_entity.type
_entity.pdbx_description
1 polymer ?
#
loop_
_entity_poly.entity_id
_entity_poly.type
_entity_poly.pdbx_seq_one_letter_code
_entity_poly.pdbx_strand_id
1 'polypeptide(L)'
;MKKLILVGGTMGVGKSSVCRALHQRLMPSVWLDGDWCWNLNPFEVTEETKAMAMDNIAHLLGSFLRCSQTEYVIFSWVMHQQEIIDELLSRLTGTAFTLYSYSLVCSEEILIQRLEKDIRRGRRHPDVLER
;
A
#
# COMPACT_ATOMS: atom_id res chain seq x y z
N MET A 1 8.59 11.01 10.72
CA MET A 1 8.43 10.71 9.29
C MET A 1 7.26 9.77 9.10
N LYS A 2 6.44 10.03 8.11
CA LYS A 2 5.29 9.17 7.84
C LYS A 2 5.71 7.82 7.33
N LYS A 3 4.84 6.84 7.46
CA LYS A 3 5.13 5.46 7.07
C LYS A 3 4.14 5.05 5.99
N LEU A 4 4.67 4.67 4.84
CA LEU A 4 3.87 4.13 3.74
C LEU A 4 4.01 2.61 3.75
N ILE A 5 2.88 1.93 3.92
CA ILE A 5 2.85 0.49 4.06
C ILE A 5 2.13 -0.08 2.84
N LEU A 6 2.87 -0.80 2.02
CA LEU A 6 2.32 -1.45 0.83
C LEU A 6 2.08 -2.91 1.13
N VAL A 7 0.86 -3.37 0.86
CA VAL A 7 0.48 -4.76 1.06
C VAL A 7 0.05 -5.30 -0.30
N GLY A 8 0.91 -6.12 -0.89
CA GLY A 8 0.65 -6.74 -2.17
C GLY A 8 0.20 -8.18 -2.01
N GLY A 9 -0.11 -8.81 -3.13
CA GLY A 9 -0.56 -10.19 -3.15
C GLY A 9 -1.63 -10.38 -4.20
N THR A 10 -1.88 -11.64 -4.55
CA THR A 10 -2.90 -11.95 -5.53
C THR A 10 -4.28 -11.83 -4.90
N MET A 11 -5.30 -11.85 -5.75
CA MET A 11 -6.67 -11.80 -5.27
C MET A 11 -6.96 -13.03 -4.40
N GLY A 12 -7.77 -12.82 -3.38
CA GLY A 12 -8.22 -13.91 -2.53
C GLY A 12 -7.25 -14.33 -1.45
N VAL A 13 -6.14 -13.62 -1.26
CA VAL A 13 -5.17 -14.01 -0.22
C VAL A 13 -5.35 -13.24 1.09
N GLY A 14 -6.43 -12.46 1.21
CA GLY A 14 -6.74 -11.82 2.49
C GLY A 14 -6.12 -10.44 2.68
N LYS A 15 -5.78 -9.74 1.59
CA LYS A 15 -5.22 -8.40 1.71
C LYS A 15 -6.12 -7.46 2.50
N SER A 16 -7.42 -7.53 2.25
CA SER A 16 -8.37 -6.64 2.93
C SER A 16 -8.42 -6.92 4.43
N SER A 17 -8.38 -8.19 4.82
CA SER A 17 -8.38 -8.55 6.24
C SER A 17 -7.15 -7.99 6.94
N VAL A 18 -5.98 -8.17 6.31
CA VAL A 18 -4.73 -7.67 6.88
C VAL A 18 -4.78 -6.14 7.01
N CYS A 19 -5.20 -5.47 5.95
CA CYS A 19 -5.21 -4.01 5.96
C CYS A 19 -6.22 -3.45 6.95
N ARG A 20 -7.37 -4.11 7.11
CA ARG A 20 -8.34 -3.70 8.11
C ARG A 20 -7.74 -3.81 9.51
N ALA A 21 -7.04 -4.91 9.79
CA ALA A 21 -6.42 -5.09 11.09
C ALA A 21 -5.33 -4.05 11.34
N LEU A 22 -4.51 -3.78 10.33
CA LEU A 22 -3.48 -2.75 10.45
C LEU A 22 -4.10 -1.38 10.68
N HIS A 23 -5.16 -1.07 9.94
CA HIS A 23 -5.85 0.20 10.06
C HIS A 23 -6.40 0.42 11.46
N GLN A 24 -6.84 -0.66 12.12
CA GLN A 24 -7.35 -0.57 13.47
C GLN A 24 -6.25 -0.48 14.52
N ARG A 25 -5.09 -1.08 14.25
CA ARG A 25 -3.99 -1.15 15.22
C ARG A 25 -3.03 0.03 15.14
N LEU A 26 -2.86 0.59 13.95
CA LEU A 26 -1.92 1.70 13.73
C LEU A 26 -2.72 2.99 13.62
N MET A 27 -2.49 3.90 14.53
CA MET A 27 -3.26 5.15 14.58
C MET A 27 -2.31 6.32 14.74
N PRO A 28 -2.57 7.45 14.08
CA PRO A 28 -3.63 7.66 13.08
C PRO A 28 -3.22 7.11 11.71
N SER A 29 -4.14 6.41 11.07
CA SER A 29 -3.85 5.77 9.80
C SER A 29 -4.97 6.01 8.80
N VAL A 30 -4.63 5.88 7.52
CA VAL A 30 -5.59 5.87 6.42
C VAL A 30 -5.27 4.65 5.56
N TRP A 31 -6.31 4.01 5.04
CA TRP A 31 -6.17 2.82 4.22
C TRP A 31 -6.83 3.05 2.87
N LEU A 32 -6.08 2.82 1.81
CA LEU A 32 -6.56 2.91 0.44
C LEU A 32 -6.37 1.55 -0.24
N ASP A 33 -7.45 1.05 -0.82
CA ASP A 33 -7.39 -0.13 -1.68
C ASP A 33 -7.34 0.35 -3.12
N GLY A 34 -6.37 -0.13 -3.88
CA GLY A 34 -6.20 0.31 -5.27
C GLY A 34 -7.43 0.04 -6.13
N ASP A 35 -8.19 -1.01 -5.81
CA ASP A 35 -9.40 -1.32 -6.57
C ASP A 35 -10.46 -0.24 -6.43
N TRP A 36 -10.44 0.52 -5.36
CA TRP A 36 -11.40 1.63 -5.19
C TRP A 36 -11.15 2.76 -6.17
N CYS A 37 -9.99 2.78 -6.80
CA CYS A 37 -9.58 3.88 -7.67
C CYS A 37 -9.97 3.68 -9.12
N TRP A 38 -10.52 2.52 -9.45
CA TRP A 38 -11.03 2.27 -10.80
C TRP A 38 -12.23 1.32 -10.78
N ASN A 39 -13.16 1.60 -9.91
CA ASN A 39 -14.36 0.79 -9.73
C ASN A 39 -15.36 1.08 -10.86
N LEU A 40 -15.08 0.53 -12.02
CA LEU A 40 -15.80 0.81 -13.26
C LEU A 40 -16.92 -0.18 -13.49
N ASN A 41 -17.97 0.26 -14.18
CA ASN A 41 -19.08 -0.59 -14.62
C ASN A 41 -19.46 -0.21 -16.05
N PRO A 42 -19.19 -1.05 -17.06
CA PRO A 42 -18.50 -2.34 -16.93
C PRO A 42 -17.03 -2.17 -16.62
N PHE A 43 -16.47 -3.15 -15.95
CA PHE A 43 -15.06 -3.10 -15.60
C PHE A 43 -14.24 -3.56 -16.80
N GLU A 44 -13.37 -2.70 -17.29
CA GLU A 44 -12.51 -3.00 -18.43
C GLU A 44 -11.09 -2.59 -18.13
N VAL A 45 -10.15 -3.48 -18.43
CA VAL A 45 -8.74 -3.22 -18.24
C VAL A 45 -8.11 -2.90 -19.59
N THR A 46 -7.78 -1.65 -19.79
CA THR A 46 -7.11 -1.17 -21.01
C THR A 46 -5.89 -0.35 -20.58
N GLU A 47 -5.07 0.05 -21.54
CA GLU A 47 -3.96 0.93 -21.20
C GLU A 47 -4.45 2.24 -20.59
N GLU A 48 -5.57 2.73 -21.10
CA GLU A 48 -6.15 3.97 -20.59
C GLU A 48 -6.66 3.83 -19.16
N THR A 49 -7.40 2.73 -18.86
CA THR A 49 -7.91 2.56 -17.50
C THR A 49 -6.82 2.23 -16.51
N LYS A 50 -5.75 1.55 -16.95
CA LYS A 50 -4.61 1.32 -16.07
C LYS A 50 -3.90 2.62 -15.73
N ALA A 51 -3.74 3.50 -16.72
CA ALA A 51 -3.13 4.80 -16.49
C ALA A 51 -3.98 5.64 -15.55
N MET A 52 -5.30 5.62 -15.75
CA MET A 52 -6.21 6.33 -14.89
C MET A 52 -6.11 5.84 -13.45
N ALA A 53 -6.07 4.52 -13.26
CA ALA A 53 -5.97 3.96 -11.92
C ALA A 53 -4.68 4.41 -11.24
N MET A 54 -3.56 4.36 -11.97
CA MET A 54 -2.27 4.76 -11.40
C MET A 54 -2.27 6.25 -11.04
N ASP A 55 -2.87 7.10 -11.88
CA ASP A 55 -2.96 8.52 -11.59
C ASP A 55 -3.79 8.77 -10.33
N ASN A 56 -4.91 8.07 -10.21
CA ASN A 56 -5.79 8.23 -9.05
C ASN A 56 -5.09 7.77 -7.77
N ILE A 57 -4.42 6.63 -7.84
CA ILE A 57 -3.72 6.08 -6.68
C ILE A 57 -2.61 7.02 -6.25
N ALA A 58 -1.80 7.48 -7.19
CA ALA A 58 -0.68 8.35 -6.86
C ALA A 58 -1.16 9.67 -6.26
N HIS A 59 -2.24 10.21 -6.80
CA HIS A 59 -2.81 11.45 -6.28
C HIS A 59 -3.28 11.29 -4.84
N LEU A 60 -4.02 10.22 -4.57
CA LEU A 60 -4.55 9.98 -3.22
C LEU A 60 -3.43 9.70 -2.23
N LEU A 61 -2.48 8.84 -2.60
CA LEU A 61 -1.39 8.52 -1.68
C LEU A 61 -0.55 9.77 -1.38
N GLY A 62 -0.28 10.57 -2.40
CA GLY A 62 0.46 11.80 -2.18
C GLY A 62 -0.28 12.76 -1.24
N SER A 63 -1.60 12.86 -1.43
CA SER A 63 -2.42 13.70 -0.58
C SER A 63 -2.39 13.21 0.87
N PHE A 64 -2.53 11.90 1.08
CA PHE A 64 -2.48 11.33 2.42
C PHE A 64 -1.11 11.55 3.07
N LEU A 65 -0.04 11.40 2.29
CA LEU A 65 1.31 11.56 2.82
C LEU A 65 1.61 13.01 3.21
N ARG A 66 0.89 13.96 2.63
CA ARG A 66 1.07 15.37 2.98
C ARG A 66 0.15 15.83 4.10
N CYS A 67 -0.81 14.99 4.51
CA CYS A 67 -1.76 15.36 5.55
C CYS A 67 -1.13 15.23 6.92
N SER A 68 -1.21 16.28 7.73
CA SER A 68 -0.59 16.26 9.05
C SER A 68 -1.30 15.35 10.04
N GLN A 69 -2.52 14.92 9.71
CA GLN A 69 -3.33 14.09 10.60
C GLN A 69 -3.11 12.60 10.42
N THR A 70 -2.28 12.19 9.47
CA THR A 70 -1.97 10.79 9.25
C THR A 70 -0.51 10.52 9.61
N GLU A 71 -0.27 9.36 10.18
CA GLU A 71 1.10 8.89 10.39
C GLU A 71 1.37 7.64 9.56
N TYR A 72 0.36 6.80 9.38
CA TYR A 72 0.48 5.55 8.63
C TYR A 72 -0.44 5.62 7.42
N VAL A 73 0.12 5.41 6.24
CA VAL A 73 -0.66 5.33 5.01
C VAL A 73 -0.55 3.89 4.52
N ILE A 74 -1.67 3.17 4.51
CA ILE A 74 -1.72 1.76 4.16
C ILE A 74 -2.32 1.65 2.78
N PHE A 75 -1.63 0.96 1.88
CA PHE A 75 -2.10 0.79 0.50
C PHE A 75 -2.05 -0.69 0.13
N SER A 76 -3.18 -1.21 -0.34
CA SER A 76 -3.28 -2.60 -0.78
C SER A 76 -3.69 -2.65 -2.24
N TRP A 77 -3.05 -3.53 -3.01
CA TRP A 77 -3.38 -3.73 -4.41
C TRP A 77 -2.70 -5.01 -4.90
N VAL A 78 -3.09 -5.43 -6.11
CA VAL A 78 -2.43 -6.56 -6.76
C VAL A 78 -1.14 -6.02 -7.37
N MET A 79 -0.05 -6.08 -6.61
CA MET A 79 1.25 -5.57 -7.03
C MET A 79 2.20 -6.74 -7.18
N HIS A 80 1.96 -7.54 -8.22
CA HIS A 80 2.72 -8.76 -8.43
C HIS A 80 3.98 -8.54 -9.25
N GLN A 81 4.21 -7.32 -9.71
CA GLN A 81 5.40 -6.97 -10.46
C GLN A 81 6.06 -5.76 -9.83
N GLN A 82 7.38 -5.82 -9.74
CA GLN A 82 8.14 -4.74 -9.12
C GLN A 82 7.95 -3.43 -9.89
N GLU A 83 7.72 -3.51 -11.20
CA GLU A 83 7.54 -2.30 -12.01
C GLU A 83 6.34 -1.48 -11.56
N ILE A 84 5.29 -2.12 -11.10
CA ILE A 84 4.11 -1.41 -10.60
C ILE A 84 4.47 -0.57 -9.38
N ILE A 85 5.22 -1.17 -8.47
CA ILE A 85 5.65 -0.46 -7.26
C ILE A 85 6.63 0.64 -7.62
N ASP A 86 7.57 0.37 -8.50
CA ASP A 86 8.56 1.36 -8.89
C ASP A 86 7.90 2.58 -9.53
N GLU A 87 6.92 2.34 -10.41
CA GLU A 87 6.22 3.45 -11.03
C GLU A 87 5.44 4.25 -10.00
N LEU A 88 4.75 3.57 -9.09
CA LEU A 88 4.00 4.26 -8.05
C LEU A 88 4.91 5.13 -7.20
N LEU A 89 6.03 4.58 -6.75
CA LEU A 89 6.95 5.33 -5.89
C LEU A 89 7.57 6.51 -6.65
N SER A 90 7.80 6.37 -7.95
CA SER A 90 8.37 7.46 -8.73
C SER A 90 7.43 8.65 -8.80
N ARG A 91 6.14 8.43 -8.62
CA ARG A 91 5.14 9.50 -8.65
C ARG A 91 4.94 10.16 -7.29
N LEU A 92 5.56 9.60 -6.25
CA LEU A 92 5.44 10.14 -4.89
C LEU A 92 6.66 10.95 -4.49
N THR A 93 7.40 11.44 -5.47
CA THR A 93 8.56 12.31 -5.21
C THR A 93 8.07 13.61 -4.58
N GLY A 94 8.93 14.21 -3.76
CA GLY A 94 8.56 15.45 -3.07
C GLY A 94 7.88 15.24 -1.74
N THR A 95 7.58 14.00 -1.37
CA THR A 95 7.09 13.69 -0.03
C THR A 95 8.09 12.77 0.65
N ALA A 96 8.27 12.95 1.95
CA ALA A 96 9.20 12.15 2.72
C ALA A 96 8.42 11.08 3.48
N PHE A 97 8.87 9.83 3.38
CA PHE A 97 8.22 8.73 4.09
C PHE A 97 9.20 7.58 4.22
N THR A 98 8.92 6.70 5.19
CA THR A 98 9.62 5.43 5.31
C THR A 98 8.72 4.37 4.68
N LEU A 99 9.30 3.55 3.81
CA LEU A 99 8.56 2.53 3.07
C LEU A 99 8.64 1.18 3.76
N TYR A 100 7.49 0.56 3.96
CA TYR A 100 7.36 -0.82 4.40
C TYR A 100 6.49 -1.52 3.37
N SER A 101 7.05 -2.52 2.69
CA SER A 101 6.34 -3.17 1.59
C SER A 101 6.37 -4.68 1.76
N TYR A 102 5.22 -5.30 1.70
CA TYR A 102 5.06 -6.72 1.96
C TYR A 102 4.16 -7.35 0.93
N SER A 103 4.50 -8.59 0.55
CA SER A 103 3.61 -9.45 -0.21
C SER A 103 2.97 -10.43 0.76
N LEU A 104 1.69 -10.64 0.61
CA LEU A 104 0.97 -11.55 1.50
C LEU A 104 1.20 -12.98 1.05
N VAL A 105 2.19 -13.63 1.66
CA VAL A 105 2.56 -15.00 1.35
C VAL A 105 2.59 -15.88 2.60
N CYS A 106 2.16 -15.34 3.73
CA CYS A 106 2.12 -16.08 4.99
C CYS A 106 0.80 -15.78 5.67
N SER A 107 0.56 -16.38 6.82
CA SER A 107 -0.69 -16.14 7.52
C SER A 107 -0.81 -14.66 7.91
N GLU A 108 -2.06 -14.22 8.01
CA GLU A 108 -2.37 -12.85 8.38
C GLU A 108 -1.70 -12.45 9.69
N GLU A 109 -1.79 -13.33 10.68
CA GLU A 109 -1.26 -13.03 12.00
C GLU A 109 0.25 -12.88 11.97
N ILE A 110 0.95 -13.75 11.24
CA ILE A 110 2.40 -13.68 11.14
C ILE A 110 2.83 -12.40 10.45
N LEU A 111 2.13 -12.01 9.38
CA LEU A 111 2.46 -10.79 8.66
C LEU A 111 2.29 -9.58 9.54
N ILE A 112 1.19 -9.51 10.29
CA ILE A 112 0.92 -8.39 11.16
C ILE A 112 1.99 -8.28 12.24
N GLN A 113 2.36 -9.40 12.86
CA GLN A 113 3.39 -9.41 13.89
C GLN A 113 4.72 -8.92 13.34
N ARG A 114 5.10 -9.40 12.15
CA ARG A 114 6.35 -9.00 11.52
C ARG A 114 6.37 -7.51 11.20
N LEU A 115 5.27 -7.01 10.66
CA LEU A 115 5.18 -5.60 10.31
C LEU A 115 5.28 -4.72 11.56
N GLU A 116 4.54 -5.05 12.62
CA GLU A 116 4.59 -4.26 13.84
C GLU A 116 5.98 -4.25 14.43
N LYS A 117 6.67 -5.38 14.39
CA LYS A 117 8.03 -5.47 14.89
C LYS A 117 8.97 -4.58 14.09
N ASP A 118 8.84 -4.60 12.77
CA ASP A 118 9.69 -3.80 11.90
C ASP A 118 9.47 -2.31 12.13
N ILE A 119 8.22 -1.90 12.30
CA ILE A 119 7.90 -0.51 12.54
C ILE A 119 8.49 -0.06 13.89
N ARG A 120 8.34 -0.86 14.94
CA ARG A 120 8.87 -0.51 16.26
C ARG A 120 10.38 -0.34 16.24
N ARG A 121 11.07 -1.11 15.39
CA ARG A 121 12.52 -1.05 15.28
C ARG A 121 13.00 0.02 14.31
N GLY A 122 12.08 0.71 13.63
CA GLY A 122 12.45 1.69 12.63
C GLY A 122 13.05 1.09 11.38
N ARG A 123 12.88 -0.22 11.17
CA ARG A 123 13.46 -0.94 10.06
C ARG A 123 12.59 -0.78 8.82
N ARG A 124 13.25 -0.69 7.66
CA ARG A 124 12.52 -0.65 6.40
C ARG A 124 13.06 -1.76 5.49
N HIS A 125 12.24 -2.16 4.52
CA HIS A 125 12.58 -3.20 3.57
C HIS A 125 12.48 -2.65 2.16
N PRO A 126 13.57 -2.10 1.63
CA PRO A 126 13.52 -1.46 0.31
C PRO A 126 13.30 -2.44 -0.84
N ASP A 127 13.62 -3.70 -0.64
CA ASP A 127 13.51 -4.73 -1.67
C ASP A 127 12.40 -5.74 -1.41
N VAL A 128 11.56 -5.48 -0.92
CA VAL A 128 10.50 -5.66 -0.13
C VAL A 128 9.37 -6.60 -0.46
N LEU A 129 9.29 -7.20 -1.56
CA LEU A 129 8.16 -8.04 -1.91
C LEU A 129 8.27 -9.46 -1.46
N GLU A 130 9.38 -9.83 -0.97
CA GLU A 130 9.69 -11.21 -0.68
C GLU A 130 9.07 -11.69 0.62
N ARG A 131 8.40 -10.85 1.34
CA ARG A 131 7.84 -11.29 2.62
C ARG A 131 6.45 -11.84 2.45
#